data_cb26f91c6f9036a8425fc146c73b5987
#
_entry.id   cb26f91c6f9036a8425fc146c73b5987
#
_cell.length_a   1.000
_cell.length_b   1.000
_cell.length_c   1.000
_cell.angle_alpha   90.00
_cell.angle_beta   90.00
_cell.angle_gamma   90.00
#
_symmetry.space_group_name_H-M   'P 1'
#
loop_
_entity.id
_entity.type
_entity.pdbx_description
1 polymer ?
#
loop_
_entity_poly.entity_id
_entity_poly.type
_entity_poly.pdbx_seq_one_letter_code
_entity_poly.pdbx_strand_id
1 'polypeptide(L)'
;MKKTLLFAASLLMMGSTAMAESITLNNKDYEIQRLIEHQIGPGTTYLRMRLPAYPLNVNVVMVDLNDPYNRIETTVAKESSRGTESLVTAAKRQSSEGHRPLAAANANFWIVATQPEEFVYSGITRNVSLRNGKMITESNQNRDQWDGGTMRTGIVSVSYDKVLNIDYCTSTIKVWSDKFGPTEVHQCNKGVWSDEIGMYNSHYGASTQFMPIHSVSGKYQLDEQNDATEVILDFDEGQEWLSGQEMTFVVKEVRLNQGRGTLSNHDLALVGRGANRELLAGLAEGDKVTMKYSWTFNPGEANEVTPLVENAVGGNALVMRNGELTPHNYNESYNSQVYSRTGYGCSADGKTLYMVVIDKSSDPVYGTSAGCPTEIMCLIAKHLGCANMANFDAGGSAELMVNNAIVNKTTEASPRAVANGWMIFSTAPEDDNDVARLEFSDYTLEQPIYTSSAPVVIAYNKYGAVIDYDFKDFTLSCDPAIGTCDGSVFVAGATPG
;
A
#
# COMPACT_ATOMS: atom_id res chain seq x y z
N MET A 1 9.97 23.70 -37.66
CA MET A 1 8.71 23.35 -38.34
C MET A 1 7.73 22.93 -37.25
N LYS A 2 6.76 23.80 -36.88
CA LYS A 2 5.72 23.49 -35.94
C LYS A 2 4.80 22.44 -36.56
N LYS A 3 4.77 21.22 -36.01
CA LYS A 3 3.74 20.25 -36.35
C LYS A 3 2.51 20.63 -35.56
N THR A 4 1.56 21.27 -36.17
CA THR A 4 0.20 21.44 -35.64
C THR A 4 -0.48 20.07 -35.72
N LEU A 5 -0.49 19.33 -34.64
CA LEU A 5 -1.39 18.19 -34.51
C LEU A 5 -2.76 18.75 -34.12
N LEU A 6 -3.74 18.70 -35.05
CA LEU A 6 -5.14 18.87 -34.72
C LEU A 6 -5.59 17.64 -33.95
N PHE A 7 -5.68 17.72 -32.63
CA PHE A 7 -6.42 16.76 -31.82
C PHE A 7 -7.87 17.27 -31.71
N ALA A 8 -8.78 16.63 -32.41
CA ALA A 8 -10.20 16.75 -32.13
C ALA A 8 -10.48 15.82 -30.94
N ALA A 9 -10.33 16.31 -29.72
CA ALA A 9 -10.96 15.69 -28.56
C ALA A 9 -12.46 16.04 -28.67
N SER A 10 -13.24 15.22 -29.38
CA SER A 10 -14.69 15.28 -29.32
C SER A 10 -15.12 14.69 -27.98
N LEU A 11 -15.29 15.54 -26.97
CA LEU A 11 -16.12 15.20 -25.84
C LEU A 11 -17.55 15.13 -26.39
N LEU A 12 -18.04 13.92 -26.66
CA LEU A 12 -19.44 13.69 -26.96
C LEU A 12 -20.19 13.86 -25.64
N MET A 13 -20.51 15.09 -25.25
CA MET A 13 -21.57 15.35 -24.29
C MET A 13 -22.87 14.97 -25.00
N MET A 14 -23.28 13.71 -24.82
CA MET A 14 -24.62 13.32 -25.21
C MET A 14 -25.57 13.99 -24.24
N GLY A 15 -26.40 14.89 -24.75
CA GLY A 15 -27.63 15.36 -24.08
C GLY A 15 -28.62 14.20 -23.98
N SER A 16 -28.28 13.18 -23.22
CA SER A 16 -29.18 12.23 -22.60
C SER A 16 -29.40 12.75 -21.18
N THR A 17 -30.63 12.63 -20.68
CA THR A 17 -30.86 12.57 -19.24
C THR A 17 -30.04 11.39 -18.73
N ALA A 18 -28.73 11.59 -18.53
CA ALA A 18 -27.88 10.62 -17.90
C ALA A 18 -28.50 10.40 -16.52
N MET A 19 -28.99 9.21 -16.26
CA MET A 19 -29.41 8.87 -14.90
C MET A 19 -28.18 9.10 -14.05
N ALA A 20 -28.32 9.95 -13.02
CA ALA A 20 -27.25 10.22 -12.10
C ALA A 20 -26.67 8.90 -11.60
N GLU A 21 -25.34 8.78 -11.62
CA GLU A 21 -24.66 7.60 -11.08
C GLU A 21 -25.11 7.40 -9.63
N SER A 22 -25.50 6.18 -9.28
CA SER A 22 -26.01 5.89 -7.94
C SER A 22 -25.47 4.58 -7.40
N ILE A 23 -25.41 4.50 -6.07
CA ILE A 23 -25.03 3.30 -5.34
C ILE A 23 -26.10 2.97 -4.28
N THR A 24 -26.42 1.70 -4.14
CA THR A 24 -27.32 1.23 -3.08
C THR A 24 -26.54 0.94 -1.81
N LEU A 25 -26.80 1.71 -0.75
CA LEU A 25 -26.27 1.52 0.60
C LEU A 25 -27.43 1.37 1.58
N ASN A 26 -27.40 0.36 2.44
CA ASN A 26 -28.46 0.12 3.43
C ASN A 26 -29.89 0.11 2.81
N ASN A 27 -30.04 -0.57 1.66
CA ASN A 27 -31.28 -0.67 0.89
C ASN A 27 -31.87 0.69 0.41
N LYS A 28 -31.02 1.70 0.28
CA LYS A 28 -31.40 3.01 -0.27
C LYS A 28 -30.37 3.44 -1.31
N ASP A 29 -30.85 4.01 -2.41
CA ASP A 29 -30.00 4.54 -3.47
C ASP A 29 -29.53 5.95 -3.11
N TYR A 30 -28.24 6.17 -3.32
CA TYR A 30 -27.56 7.44 -3.12
C TYR A 30 -26.85 7.84 -4.39
N GLU A 31 -27.03 9.09 -4.77
CA GLU A 31 -26.31 9.71 -5.89
C GLU A 31 -24.82 9.76 -5.60
N ILE A 32 -24.01 9.45 -6.64
CA ILE A 32 -22.56 9.64 -6.65
C ILE A 32 -22.27 10.85 -7.54
N GLN A 33 -21.51 11.78 -7.01
CA GLN A 33 -20.93 12.88 -7.76
C GLN A 33 -19.44 12.60 -7.96
N ARG A 34 -19.01 12.40 -9.20
CA ARG A 34 -17.59 12.36 -9.56
C ARG A 34 -17.10 13.79 -9.68
N LEU A 35 -16.14 14.17 -8.85
CA LEU A 35 -15.60 15.54 -8.82
C LEU A 35 -14.29 15.63 -9.61
N ILE A 36 -13.43 14.63 -9.46
CA ILE A 36 -12.15 14.52 -10.15
C ILE A 36 -12.03 13.10 -10.66
N GLU A 37 -11.65 12.93 -11.91
CA GLU A 37 -11.26 11.63 -12.47
C GLU A 37 -10.30 11.89 -13.63
N HIS A 38 -9.01 11.67 -13.39
CA HIS A 38 -8.01 11.78 -14.43
C HIS A 38 -6.81 10.88 -14.16
N GLN A 39 -6.08 10.56 -15.21
CA GLN A 39 -4.85 9.82 -15.10
C GLN A 39 -3.75 10.69 -14.48
N ILE A 40 -3.00 10.12 -13.53
CA ILE A 40 -1.89 10.79 -12.83
C ILE A 40 -0.52 10.23 -13.21
N GLY A 41 -0.50 9.17 -14.00
CA GLY A 41 0.71 8.52 -14.50
C GLY A 41 0.37 7.23 -15.25
N PRO A 42 1.38 6.46 -15.70
CA PRO A 42 1.16 5.21 -16.43
C PRO A 42 0.19 4.28 -15.72
N GLY A 43 -0.91 3.91 -16.39
CA GLY A 43 -1.94 3.01 -15.86
C GLY A 43 -2.53 3.42 -14.52
N THR A 44 -2.36 4.67 -14.07
CA THR A 44 -2.73 5.12 -12.73
C THR A 44 -3.70 6.28 -12.80
N THR A 45 -4.91 6.10 -12.26
CA THR A 45 -5.99 7.10 -12.25
C THR A 45 -6.32 7.52 -10.83
N TYR A 46 -6.49 8.81 -10.60
CA TYR A 46 -7.05 9.36 -9.37
C TYR A 46 -8.52 9.71 -9.58
N LEU A 47 -9.36 9.27 -8.65
CA LEU A 47 -10.79 9.52 -8.61
C LEU A 47 -11.17 10.13 -7.27
N ARG A 48 -11.90 11.24 -7.29
CA ARG A 48 -12.58 11.79 -6.12
C ARG A 48 -14.09 11.78 -6.36
N MET A 49 -14.81 11.18 -5.41
CA MET A 49 -16.26 11.10 -5.43
C MET A 49 -16.84 11.70 -4.15
N ARG A 50 -18.07 12.17 -4.25
CA ARG A 50 -18.89 12.59 -3.13
C ARG A 50 -20.25 11.91 -3.18
N LEU A 51 -20.75 11.49 -2.02
CA LEU A 51 -22.12 11.06 -1.80
C LEU A 51 -22.82 12.12 -0.93
N PRO A 52 -23.54 13.10 -1.51
CA PRO A 52 -24.05 14.25 -0.72
C PRO A 52 -25.07 13.83 0.34
N ALA A 53 -25.99 12.91 -0.02
CA ALA A 53 -27.07 12.46 0.87
C ALA A 53 -26.66 11.38 1.88
N TYR A 54 -25.53 10.73 1.67
CA TYR A 54 -24.82 9.88 2.65
C TYR A 54 -23.42 10.50 2.84
N PRO A 55 -23.28 11.57 3.63
CA PRO A 55 -22.20 12.55 3.51
C PRO A 55 -20.81 11.90 3.59
N LEU A 56 -20.30 11.46 2.45
CA LEU A 56 -18.96 10.86 2.30
C LEU A 56 -18.16 11.60 1.22
N ASN A 57 -16.89 11.84 1.51
CA ASN A 57 -15.85 12.15 0.55
C ASN A 57 -14.97 10.91 0.41
N VAL A 58 -14.86 10.42 -0.82
CA VAL A 58 -14.16 9.19 -1.17
C VAL A 58 -13.04 9.52 -2.15
N ASN A 59 -11.84 9.08 -1.83
CA ASN A 59 -10.67 9.26 -2.66
C ASN A 59 -10.16 7.88 -3.06
N VAL A 60 -9.94 7.65 -4.34
CA VAL A 60 -9.50 6.36 -4.87
C VAL A 60 -8.35 6.56 -5.85
N VAL A 61 -7.33 5.74 -5.72
CA VAL A 61 -6.33 5.55 -6.77
C VAL A 61 -6.53 4.15 -7.35
N MET A 62 -6.76 4.09 -8.65
CA MET A 62 -6.87 2.84 -9.41
C MET A 62 -5.58 2.65 -10.23
N VAL A 63 -5.01 1.45 -10.19
CA VAL A 63 -3.77 1.13 -10.91
C VAL A 63 -3.98 -0.10 -11.78
N ASP A 64 -3.86 0.05 -13.09
CA ASP A 64 -3.85 -1.05 -14.05
C ASP A 64 -2.44 -1.65 -14.15
N LEU A 65 -2.25 -2.85 -13.60
CA LEU A 65 -0.96 -3.55 -13.59
C LEU A 65 -0.58 -4.17 -14.94
N ASN A 66 -1.45 -4.10 -15.96
CA ASN A 66 -1.08 -4.43 -17.32
C ASN A 66 -0.19 -3.33 -17.94
N ASP A 67 -0.21 -2.11 -17.43
CA ASP A 67 0.71 -1.07 -17.86
C ASP A 67 2.14 -1.42 -17.40
N PRO A 68 3.13 -1.48 -18.32
CA PRO A 68 4.49 -1.87 -17.98
C PRO A 68 5.26 -0.81 -17.16
N TYR A 69 4.80 0.44 -17.17
CA TYR A 69 5.52 1.57 -16.61
C TYR A 69 5.05 2.01 -15.22
N ASN A 70 4.19 1.26 -14.56
CA ASN A 70 3.90 1.45 -13.15
C ASN A 70 4.53 0.35 -12.29
N ARG A 71 4.79 0.66 -11.03
CA ARG A 71 5.29 -0.26 -10.03
C ARG A 71 4.68 0.05 -8.67
N ILE A 72 4.38 -0.99 -7.89
CA ILE A 72 3.89 -0.88 -6.52
C ILE A 72 5.02 -1.29 -5.58
N GLU A 73 5.33 -0.45 -4.59
CA GLU A 73 6.30 -0.79 -3.56
C GLU A 73 5.75 -0.50 -2.16
N THR A 74 6.13 -1.35 -1.22
CA THR A 74 5.92 -1.07 0.20
C THR A 74 6.89 0.01 0.65
N THR A 75 6.39 1.09 1.26
CA THR A 75 7.26 2.08 1.89
C THR A 75 7.72 1.58 3.26
N VAL A 76 8.90 2.01 3.68
CA VAL A 76 9.44 1.74 5.01
C VAL A 76 9.89 3.07 5.59
N ALA A 77 9.28 3.49 6.69
CA ALA A 77 9.59 4.78 7.31
C ALA A 77 11.08 4.93 7.61
N LYS A 78 11.73 5.94 7.01
CA LYS A 78 13.16 6.23 7.21
C LYS A 78 14.10 5.04 6.90
N GLU A 79 13.67 4.12 6.03
CA GLU A 79 14.34 2.84 5.76
C GLU A 79 14.57 1.98 7.03
N SER A 80 13.74 2.15 8.06
CA SER A 80 13.83 1.46 9.33
C SER A 80 12.54 0.72 9.67
N SER A 81 12.66 -0.51 10.18
CA SER A 81 11.52 -1.25 10.72
C SER A 81 10.88 -0.57 11.94
N ARG A 82 11.52 0.47 12.47
CA ARG A 82 11.10 1.25 13.65
C ARG A 82 10.93 2.72 13.29
N GLY A 83 9.91 3.34 13.86
CA GLY A 83 9.62 4.75 13.64
C GLY A 83 8.53 5.00 12.60
N THR A 84 8.24 6.26 12.39
CA THR A 84 7.20 6.72 11.47
C THR A 84 7.71 7.86 10.58
N GLU A 85 7.13 8.02 9.41
CA GLU A 85 7.46 9.05 8.43
C GLU A 85 6.20 9.47 7.69
N SER A 86 6.08 10.74 7.30
CA SER A 86 4.96 11.15 6.43
C SER A 86 5.11 10.56 5.02
N LEU A 87 4.00 10.20 4.37
CA LEU A 87 4.03 9.66 3.00
C LEU A 87 4.71 10.62 2.02
N VAL A 88 4.49 11.93 2.17
CA VAL A 88 5.14 12.95 1.33
C VAL A 88 6.66 12.96 1.52
N THR A 89 7.15 12.80 2.75
CA THR A 89 8.60 12.72 3.00
C THR A 89 9.18 11.43 2.43
N ALA A 90 8.49 10.29 2.62
CA ALA A 90 8.87 9.01 2.05
C ALA A 90 8.94 9.08 0.52
N ALA A 91 7.94 9.69 -0.14
CA ALA A 91 7.90 9.88 -1.58
C ALA A 91 9.11 10.70 -2.09
N LYS A 92 9.40 11.82 -1.45
CA LYS A 92 10.57 12.65 -1.81
C LYS A 92 11.89 11.90 -1.65
N ARG A 93 12.01 11.11 -0.58
CA ARG A 93 13.23 10.33 -0.30
C ARG A 93 13.44 9.18 -1.29
N GLN A 94 12.35 8.56 -1.77
CA GLN A 94 12.38 7.41 -2.67
C GLN A 94 12.32 7.82 -4.16
N SER A 95 12.12 9.09 -4.46
CA SER A 95 12.09 9.60 -5.83
C SER A 95 13.48 9.62 -6.45
N SER A 96 13.61 9.08 -7.65
CA SER A 96 14.81 9.15 -8.48
C SER A 96 14.43 9.12 -9.96
N GLU A 97 15.40 9.34 -10.84
CA GLU A 97 15.21 9.17 -12.28
C GLU A 97 14.71 7.76 -12.60
N GLY A 98 13.65 7.65 -13.42
CA GLY A 98 12.98 6.39 -13.75
C GLY A 98 12.24 5.73 -12.56
N HIS A 99 12.05 6.43 -11.45
CA HIS A 99 11.34 5.93 -10.27
C HIS A 99 10.64 7.08 -9.54
N ARG A 100 9.55 7.58 -10.14
CA ARG A 100 8.80 8.76 -9.67
C ARG A 100 7.54 8.36 -8.91
N PRO A 101 7.36 8.80 -7.65
CA PRO A 101 6.13 8.56 -6.90
C PRO A 101 4.92 9.25 -7.56
N LEU A 102 3.85 8.51 -7.77
CA LEU A 102 2.57 9.00 -8.29
C LEU A 102 1.53 9.16 -7.17
N ALA A 103 1.38 8.12 -6.37
CA ALA A 103 0.41 8.07 -5.28
C ALA A 103 0.90 7.17 -4.16
N ALA A 104 0.40 7.39 -2.93
CA ALA A 104 0.62 6.51 -1.80
C ALA A 104 -0.53 6.61 -0.80
N ALA A 105 -0.82 5.50 -0.10
CA ALA A 105 -1.70 5.49 1.07
C ALA A 105 -1.03 4.78 2.24
N ASN A 106 -1.45 5.09 3.47
CA ASN A 106 -1.00 4.39 4.66
C ASN A 106 -1.44 2.92 4.66
N ALA A 107 -0.71 2.06 5.36
CA ALA A 107 -1.04 0.64 5.41
C ALA A 107 -1.15 0.09 6.84
N ASN A 108 -0.13 -0.63 7.32
CA ASN A 108 -0.22 -1.42 8.53
C ASN A 108 -0.50 -0.60 9.79
N PHE A 109 -1.20 -1.24 10.72
CA PHE A 109 -1.10 -0.84 12.12
C PHE A 109 0.33 -1.02 12.62
N TRP A 110 0.74 -0.24 13.59
CA TRP A 110 2.07 -0.34 14.21
C TRP A 110 2.01 -0.26 15.73
N ILE A 111 3.12 -0.60 16.37
CA ILE A 111 3.27 -0.46 17.82
C ILE A 111 3.46 1.02 18.14
N VAL A 112 2.52 1.58 18.91
CA VAL A 112 2.62 2.91 19.51
C VAL A 112 3.14 2.74 20.92
N ALA A 113 4.38 3.15 21.15
CA ALA A 113 4.96 3.07 22.49
C ALA A 113 4.28 4.08 23.43
N THR A 114 3.87 3.60 24.60
CA THR A 114 3.25 4.41 25.65
C THR A 114 4.16 4.61 26.85
N GLN A 115 5.20 3.76 26.98
CA GLN A 115 6.18 3.79 28.06
C GLN A 115 7.60 3.88 27.49
N PRO A 116 8.55 4.49 28.21
CA PRO A 116 9.93 4.67 27.73
C PRO A 116 10.62 3.37 27.30
N GLU A 117 10.40 2.28 28.01
CA GLU A 117 10.95 0.96 27.70
C GLU A 117 10.40 0.35 26.40
N GLU A 118 9.24 0.83 25.94
CA GLU A 118 8.62 0.36 24.71
C GLU A 118 9.09 1.15 23.48
N PHE A 119 9.77 2.31 23.64
CA PHE A 119 10.14 3.17 22.52
C PHE A 119 11.03 2.46 21.49
N VAL A 120 11.77 1.45 21.90
CA VAL A 120 12.55 0.62 20.99
C VAL A 120 11.71 -0.17 19.98
N TYR A 121 10.41 -0.33 20.24
CA TYR A 121 9.44 -1.01 19.37
C TYR A 121 8.55 -0.04 18.59
N SER A 122 8.59 1.24 18.90
CA SER A 122 7.70 2.23 18.28
C SER A 122 7.87 2.26 16.78
N GLY A 123 6.77 2.13 16.06
CA GLY A 123 6.73 2.11 14.61
C GLY A 123 6.90 0.73 13.97
N ILE A 124 7.19 -0.33 14.75
CA ILE A 124 7.20 -1.70 14.19
C ILE A 124 5.77 -2.06 13.76
N THR A 125 5.63 -2.50 12.51
CA THR A 125 4.32 -2.90 11.98
C THR A 125 3.80 -4.16 12.69
N ARG A 126 2.50 -4.21 12.93
CA ARG A 126 1.86 -5.33 13.64
C ARG A 126 1.62 -6.56 12.78
N ASN A 127 1.75 -6.44 11.48
CA ASN A 127 1.57 -7.51 10.51
C ASN A 127 2.65 -7.39 9.42
N VAL A 128 2.62 -8.30 8.45
CA VAL A 128 3.65 -8.39 7.41
C VAL A 128 3.93 -7.06 6.74
N SER A 129 5.20 -6.80 6.54
CA SER A 129 5.73 -5.75 5.68
C SER A 129 6.89 -6.35 4.89
N LEU A 130 6.71 -6.48 3.57
CA LEU A 130 7.70 -6.99 2.63
C LEU A 130 7.94 -5.94 1.55
N ARG A 131 9.19 -5.61 1.27
CA ARG A 131 9.57 -4.67 0.23
C ARG A 131 10.61 -5.28 -0.70
N ASN A 132 10.28 -5.36 -1.99
CA ASN A 132 11.18 -5.85 -3.04
C ASN A 132 11.84 -7.19 -2.65
N GLY A 133 11.02 -8.14 -2.18
CA GLY A 133 11.46 -9.45 -1.71
C GLY A 133 12.10 -9.48 -0.32
N LYS A 134 12.44 -8.33 0.28
CA LYS A 134 13.08 -8.25 1.59
C LYS A 134 12.05 -8.12 2.71
N MET A 135 12.06 -9.05 3.64
CA MET A 135 11.16 -9.02 4.80
C MET A 135 11.57 -7.91 5.78
N ILE A 136 10.62 -7.04 6.09
CA ILE A 136 10.78 -5.97 7.09
C ILE A 136 10.19 -6.43 8.42
N THR A 137 9.00 -7.05 8.36
CA THR A 137 8.29 -7.59 9.52
C THR A 137 7.52 -8.81 9.07
N GLU A 138 7.57 -9.89 9.83
CA GLU A 138 6.82 -11.11 9.56
C GLU A 138 5.31 -10.95 9.78
N SER A 139 4.54 -11.90 9.27
CA SER A 139 3.11 -11.98 9.56
C SER A 139 2.86 -12.52 10.98
N ASN A 140 2.00 -11.85 11.74
CA ASN A 140 1.66 -12.21 13.12
C ASN A 140 0.54 -13.27 13.21
N GLN A 141 0.48 -14.21 12.31
CA GLN A 141 -0.61 -15.20 12.22
C GLN A 141 -0.92 -15.95 13.52
N ASN A 142 0.02 -16.04 14.43
CA ASN A 142 -0.10 -16.84 15.65
C ASN A 142 -0.22 -16.02 16.94
N ARG A 143 -0.10 -14.71 16.92
CA ARG A 143 0.07 -13.90 18.14
C ARG A 143 -0.81 -12.66 18.24
N ASP A 144 -1.25 -12.06 17.14
CA ASP A 144 -2.22 -10.98 17.15
C ASP A 144 -3.62 -11.53 16.84
N GLN A 145 -4.48 -11.48 17.82
CA GLN A 145 -5.88 -11.93 17.73
C GLN A 145 -6.77 -10.94 16.95
N TRP A 146 -6.19 -10.04 16.17
CA TRP A 146 -6.95 -9.06 15.39
C TRP A 146 -7.89 -9.72 14.38
N ASP A 147 -7.53 -10.90 13.92
CA ASP A 147 -8.31 -11.69 12.96
C ASP A 147 -9.19 -12.76 13.63
N GLY A 148 -9.69 -12.47 14.84
CA GLY A 148 -10.62 -13.37 15.54
C GLY A 148 -10.06 -14.74 15.89
N GLY A 149 -8.74 -14.89 16.00
CA GLY A 149 -8.07 -16.15 16.35
C GLY A 149 -7.93 -17.14 15.21
N THR A 150 -8.17 -16.73 13.97
CA THR A 150 -7.87 -17.57 12.78
C THR A 150 -6.37 -17.57 12.50
N MET A 151 -5.84 -18.72 12.07
CA MET A 151 -4.43 -18.83 11.67
C MET A 151 -4.15 -18.20 10.29
N ARG A 152 -5.10 -17.46 9.74
CA ARG A 152 -5.04 -16.84 8.41
C ARG A 152 -5.33 -15.36 8.55
N THR A 153 -4.44 -14.50 8.06
CA THR A 153 -4.64 -13.05 8.00
C THR A 153 -4.95 -12.60 6.58
N GLY A 154 -5.71 -11.52 6.44
CA GLY A 154 -5.89 -10.83 5.19
C GLY A 154 -4.59 -10.10 4.83
N ILE A 155 -3.91 -10.59 3.78
CA ILE A 155 -2.68 -10.00 3.26
C ILE A 155 -2.95 -9.40 1.89
N VAL A 156 -2.37 -8.24 1.64
CA VAL A 156 -2.34 -7.56 0.35
C VAL A 156 -0.93 -7.68 -0.20
N SER A 157 -0.78 -8.31 -1.35
CA SER A 157 0.51 -8.51 -1.98
C SER A 157 0.46 -8.29 -3.48
N VAL A 158 1.61 -7.93 -4.04
CA VAL A 158 1.88 -7.94 -5.47
C VAL A 158 3.06 -8.84 -5.74
N SER A 159 2.94 -9.68 -6.77
CA SER A 159 3.99 -10.61 -7.20
C SER A 159 4.90 -9.96 -8.26
N TYR A 160 6.05 -10.60 -8.55
CA TYR A 160 7.01 -10.12 -9.56
C TYR A 160 6.42 -10.06 -10.97
N ASP A 161 5.38 -10.84 -11.27
CA ASP A 161 4.63 -10.82 -12.53
C ASP A 161 3.43 -9.85 -12.51
N LYS A 162 3.42 -8.93 -11.54
CA LYS A 162 2.40 -7.90 -11.37
C LYS A 162 0.98 -8.47 -11.24
N VAL A 163 0.80 -9.46 -10.37
CA VAL A 163 -0.52 -9.97 -9.96
C VAL A 163 -0.74 -9.65 -8.49
N LEU A 164 -1.88 -9.04 -8.20
CA LEU A 164 -2.34 -8.79 -6.84
C LEU A 164 -2.96 -10.05 -6.26
N ASN A 165 -2.55 -10.38 -5.04
CA ASN A 165 -3.21 -11.39 -4.22
C ASN A 165 -3.68 -10.71 -2.94
N ILE A 166 -5.00 -10.58 -2.80
CA ILE A 166 -5.66 -10.00 -1.63
C ILE A 166 -6.65 -11.05 -1.14
N ASP A 167 -6.22 -11.83 -0.16
CA ASP A 167 -7.02 -12.92 0.39
C ASP A 167 -6.42 -13.41 1.72
N TYR A 168 -7.02 -14.43 2.32
CA TYR A 168 -6.42 -15.13 3.45
C TYR A 168 -5.09 -15.77 3.04
N CYS A 169 -4.06 -15.52 3.83
CA CYS A 169 -2.73 -16.02 3.55
C CYS A 169 -2.09 -16.61 4.79
N THR A 170 -1.40 -17.73 4.62
CA THR A 170 -0.38 -18.20 5.57
C THR A 170 0.99 -17.89 5.00
N SER A 171 1.86 -17.31 5.82
CA SER A 171 3.26 -17.11 5.45
C SER A 171 4.18 -17.70 6.50
N THR A 172 5.29 -18.29 6.06
CA THR A 172 6.31 -18.84 6.94
C THR A 172 7.69 -18.49 6.44
N ILE A 173 8.62 -18.34 7.39
CA ILE A 173 10.05 -18.18 7.10
C ILE A 173 10.74 -19.40 7.66
N LYS A 174 11.46 -20.14 6.83
CA LYS A 174 12.25 -21.31 7.25
C LYS A 174 13.70 -21.15 6.85
N VAL A 175 14.59 -21.66 7.70
CA VAL A 175 16.03 -21.73 7.48
C VAL A 175 16.51 -23.16 7.67
N TRP A 176 17.50 -23.58 6.89
CA TRP A 176 18.15 -24.91 7.02
C TRP A 176 19.59 -24.84 6.47
N SER A 177 20.34 -25.86 6.81
CA SER A 177 21.70 -26.06 6.29
C SER A 177 22.01 -27.56 6.24
N ASP A 178 23.18 -27.94 5.78
CA ASP A 178 23.64 -29.34 5.86
C ASP A 178 23.78 -29.85 7.31
N LYS A 179 23.81 -28.94 8.29
CA LYS A 179 23.98 -29.25 9.72
C LYS A 179 22.68 -29.32 10.50
N PHE A 180 21.58 -28.76 9.96
CA PHE A 180 20.26 -28.84 10.59
C PHE A 180 19.14 -28.74 9.53
N GLY A 181 18.03 -29.41 9.80
CA GLY A 181 16.86 -29.42 8.93
C GLY A 181 16.03 -28.11 8.98
N PRO A 182 14.94 -28.04 8.18
CA PRO A 182 14.10 -26.84 8.10
C PRO A 182 13.56 -26.43 9.47
N THR A 183 13.94 -25.23 9.93
CA THR A 183 13.57 -24.64 11.21
C THR A 183 12.91 -23.30 10.98
N GLU A 184 11.87 -22.97 11.72
CA GLU A 184 11.09 -21.76 11.57
C GLU A 184 11.84 -20.54 12.13
N VAL A 185 11.80 -19.42 11.41
CA VAL A 185 12.19 -18.10 11.89
C VAL A 185 10.92 -17.37 12.34
N HIS A 186 10.83 -17.06 13.62
CA HIS A 186 9.61 -16.59 14.26
C HIS A 186 9.48 -15.08 14.30
N GLN A 187 10.61 -14.36 14.31
CA GLN A 187 10.65 -12.91 14.44
C GLN A 187 11.52 -12.31 13.35
N CYS A 188 11.09 -11.19 12.77
CA CYS A 188 11.89 -10.40 11.84
C CYS A 188 11.99 -8.97 12.33
N ASN A 189 13.22 -8.50 12.58
CA ASN A 189 13.50 -7.16 13.08
C ASN A 189 12.74 -6.79 14.37
N LYS A 190 12.46 -7.80 15.20
CA LYS A 190 11.79 -7.69 16.51
C LYS A 190 12.56 -8.45 17.57
N GLY A 191 12.07 -8.41 18.80
CA GLY A 191 12.60 -9.23 19.91
C GLY A 191 12.43 -10.72 19.64
N VAL A 192 13.40 -11.51 20.07
CA VAL A 192 13.41 -12.97 19.95
C VAL A 192 13.04 -13.56 21.30
N TRP A 193 12.00 -14.40 21.31
CA TRP A 193 11.54 -15.10 22.51
C TRP A 193 12.47 -16.26 22.88
N SER A 194 12.32 -16.78 24.10
CA SER A 194 12.94 -18.02 24.49
C SER A 194 12.58 -19.15 23.52
N ASP A 195 13.55 -19.98 23.13
CA ASP A 195 13.38 -21.10 22.19
C ASP A 195 12.94 -20.73 20.76
N GLU A 196 13.18 -19.48 20.33
CA GLU A 196 12.91 -19.04 18.97
C GLU A 196 14.18 -18.74 18.17
N ILE A 197 14.03 -18.67 16.85
CA ILE A 197 14.96 -18.01 15.94
C ILE A 197 14.32 -16.70 15.47
N GLY A 198 15.10 -15.62 15.59
CA GLY A 198 14.81 -14.35 14.95
C GLY A 198 15.79 -14.04 13.84
N MET A 199 15.41 -13.18 12.91
CA MET A 199 16.30 -12.62 11.92
C MET A 199 16.31 -11.09 11.98
N TYR A 200 17.46 -10.52 11.68
CA TYR A 200 17.67 -9.09 11.59
C TYR A 200 18.35 -8.74 10.28
N ASN A 201 17.92 -7.67 9.65
CA ASN A 201 18.53 -7.10 8.45
C ASN A 201 18.76 -5.60 8.61
N SER A 202 19.30 -4.94 7.58
CA SER A 202 19.66 -3.52 7.62
C SER A 202 18.51 -2.57 7.99
N HIS A 203 17.25 -2.96 7.80
CA HIS A 203 16.09 -2.16 8.23
C HIS A 203 15.92 -2.13 9.75
N TYR A 204 16.49 -3.05 10.49
CA TYR A 204 16.52 -2.98 11.95
C TYR A 204 17.47 -1.90 12.46
N GLY A 205 18.61 -1.73 11.81
CA GLY A 205 19.69 -0.81 12.15
C GLY A 205 21.06 -1.44 11.98
N ALA A 206 22.10 -0.68 12.29
CA ALA A 206 23.47 -1.12 12.11
C ALA A 206 23.96 -2.15 13.14
N SER A 207 23.17 -2.48 14.13
CA SER A 207 23.53 -3.45 15.17
C SER A 207 22.31 -4.24 15.60
N THR A 208 22.45 -5.55 15.70
CA THR A 208 21.42 -6.41 16.28
C THR A 208 21.23 -6.05 17.76
N GLN A 209 20.01 -6.10 18.20
CA GLN A 209 19.67 -5.98 19.63
C GLN A 209 18.82 -7.17 20.03
N PHE A 210 19.22 -7.85 21.12
CA PHE A 210 18.28 -8.71 21.80
C PHE A 210 17.24 -7.82 22.45
N MET A 211 16.08 -7.82 21.85
CA MET A 211 14.95 -7.10 22.38
C MET A 211 14.48 -7.76 23.67
N PRO A 212 13.91 -6.99 24.59
CA PRO A 212 13.36 -7.53 25.81
C PRO A 212 12.37 -8.64 25.49
N ILE A 213 12.41 -9.72 26.28
CA ILE A 213 11.41 -10.77 26.20
C ILE A 213 10.09 -10.22 26.73
N HIS A 214 9.01 -10.55 26.06
CA HIS A 214 7.68 -10.38 26.63
C HIS A 214 7.56 -11.32 27.84
N SER A 215 7.44 -10.79 29.03
CA SER A 215 7.17 -11.63 30.18
C SER A 215 5.72 -12.14 30.16
N VAL A 216 5.46 -13.27 30.81
CA VAL A 216 4.12 -13.83 30.99
C VAL A 216 3.13 -12.83 31.63
N SER A 217 3.64 -11.77 32.27
CA SER A 217 2.87 -10.67 32.85
C SER A 217 2.61 -9.50 31.91
N GLY A 218 2.98 -9.59 30.61
CA GLY A 218 2.80 -8.52 29.63
C GLY A 218 3.79 -7.36 29.76
N LYS A 219 4.81 -7.49 30.60
CA LYS A 219 5.89 -6.50 30.70
C LYS A 219 7.12 -6.96 29.93
N TYR A 220 7.73 -6.04 29.18
CA TYR A 220 8.98 -6.28 28.50
C TYR A 220 10.10 -6.38 29.56
N GLN A 221 10.88 -7.45 29.53
CA GLN A 221 12.09 -7.59 30.33
C GLN A 221 13.31 -7.50 29.42
N LEU A 222 14.28 -6.66 29.80
CA LEU A 222 15.59 -6.67 29.17
C LEU A 222 16.25 -8.01 29.55
N ASP A 223 16.59 -8.79 28.53
CA ASP A 223 17.26 -10.06 28.75
C ASP A 223 18.77 -9.89 28.81
N GLU A 224 19.41 -10.74 29.60
CA GLU A 224 20.87 -10.80 29.61
C GLU A 224 21.37 -11.30 28.26
N GLN A 225 22.30 -10.55 27.67
CA GLN A 225 22.80 -10.72 26.31
C GLN A 225 23.54 -12.03 26.05
N ASN A 226 23.73 -12.84 27.10
CA ASN A 226 24.60 -13.99 27.10
C ASN A 226 23.86 -15.30 26.76
N ASP A 227 22.57 -15.24 26.46
CA ASP A 227 21.74 -16.43 26.21
C ASP A 227 21.31 -16.55 24.74
N ALA A 228 22.23 -16.27 23.83
CA ALA A 228 21.94 -16.42 22.40
C ALA A 228 23.17 -16.76 21.58
N THR A 229 22.95 -17.43 20.45
CA THR A 229 23.92 -17.52 19.36
C THR A 229 23.44 -16.64 18.23
N GLU A 230 24.34 -15.79 17.75
CA GLU A 230 24.13 -14.92 16.60
C GLU A 230 24.99 -15.38 15.43
N VAL A 231 24.38 -15.53 14.27
CA VAL A 231 25.08 -15.91 13.03
C VAL A 231 24.88 -14.81 12.01
N ILE A 232 26.00 -14.20 11.60
CA ILE A 232 26.00 -13.19 10.54
C ILE A 232 26.15 -13.88 9.20
N LEU A 233 25.24 -13.57 8.29
CA LEU A 233 25.11 -14.16 6.97
C LEU A 233 25.25 -13.10 5.90
N ASP A 234 25.81 -13.47 4.74
CA ASP A 234 25.79 -12.68 3.52
C ASP A 234 25.23 -13.54 2.37
N PHE A 235 24.74 -12.93 1.31
CA PHE A 235 24.29 -13.68 0.14
C PHE A 235 25.43 -14.53 -0.45
N ASP A 236 25.09 -15.71 -0.93
CA ASP A 236 25.94 -16.46 -1.83
C ASP A 236 26.11 -15.68 -3.15
N GLU A 237 27.19 -15.91 -3.87
CA GLU A 237 27.49 -15.17 -5.10
C GLU A 237 26.33 -15.27 -6.11
N GLY A 238 25.86 -14.12 -6.58
CA GLY A 238 24.77 -14.00 -7.56
C GLY A 238 23.36 -14.20 -7.00
N GLN A 239 23.20 -14.36 -5.68
CA GLN A 239 21.88 -14.40 -5.05
C GLN A 239 21.33 -12.98 -4.82
N GLU A 240 20.02 -12.87 -4.87
CA GLU A 240 19.25 -11.65 -4.58
C GLU A 240 18.09 -11.96 -3.65
N TRP A 241 17.50 -10.93 -3.06
CA TRP A 241 16.26 -11.06 -2.31
C TRP A 241 15.12 -11.46 -3.26
N LEU A 242 14.62 -12.70 -3.13
CA LEU A 242 13.58 -13.26 -3.98
C LEU A 242 12.59 -14.06 -3.13
N SER A 243 11.63 -13.35 -2.57
CA SER A 243 10.58 -13.93 -1.73
C SER A 243 9.76 -14.97 -2.49
N GLY A 244 9.54 -16.14 -1.89
CA GLY A 244 8.88 -17.29 -2.48
C GLY A 244 9.84 -18.35 -3.06
N GLN A 245 11.12 -18.01 -3.22
CA GLN A 245 12.18 -18.93 -3.64
C GLN A 245 13.18 -19.21 -2.51
N GLU A 246 14.03 -20.21 -2.73
CA GLU A 246 15.15 -20.50 -1.83
C GLU A 246 16.27 -19.48 -2.08
N MET A 247 16.72 -18.87 -1.01
CA MET A 247 17.83 -17.92 -0.99
C MET A 247 18.96 -18.52 -0.17
N THR A 248 20.16 -18.59 -0.74
CA THR A 248 21.33 -19.16 -0.08
C THR A 248 22.26 -18.04 0.42
N PHE A 249 22.70 -18.20 1.65
CA PHE A 249 23.60 -17.29 2.35
C PHE A 249 24.84 -18.04 2.79
N VAL A 250 25.93 -17.31 2.94
CA VAL A 250 27.20 -17.80 3.50
C VAL A 250 27.37 -17.25 4.91
N VAL A 251 27.76 -18.10 5.84
CA VAL A 251 28.09 -17.71 7.21
C VAL A 251 29.40 -16.90 7.20
N LYS A 252 29.32 -15.66 7.68
CA LYS A 252 30.48 -14.78 7.87
C LYS A 252 31.07 -14.89 9.28
N GLU A 253 30.23 -15.00 10.27
CA GLU A 253 30.63 -15.01 11.68
C GLU A 253 29.60 -15.78 12.50
N VAL A 254 30.07 -16.55 13.49
CA VAL A 254 29.24 -17.17 14.54
C VAL A 254 29.67 -16.63 15.89
N ARG A 255 28.74 -16.03 16.63
CA ARG A 255 28.97 -15.36 17.90
C ARG A 255 28.26 -16.14 19.01
N LEU A 256 29.04 -16.88 19.79
CA LEU A 256 28.50 -17.71 20.88
C LEU A 256 28.32 -16.89 22.15
N ASN A 257 27.16 -17.00 22.77
CA ASN A 257 26.81 -16.28 24.00
C ASN A 257 27.00 -14.76 23.91
N GLN A 258 26.85 -14.23 22.72
CA GLN A 258 27.00 -12.80 22.46
C GLN A 258 25.85 -12.34 21.55
N GLY A 259 25.42 -11.14 21.75
CA GLY A 259 24.51 -10.43 20.87
C GLY A 259 25.06 -9.03 20.54
N ARG A 260 24.26 -8.24 19.82
CA ARG A 260 24.60 -6.90 19.35
C ARG A 260 25.78 -6.88 18.36
N GLY A 261 25.73 -7.84 17.42
CA GLY A 261 26.62 -7.83 16.27
C GLY A 261 26.37 -6.64 15.37
N THR A 262 27.43 -6.17 14.69
CA THR A 262 27.30 -5.12 13.68
C THR A 262 26.79 -5.74 12.37
N LEU A 263 25.79 -5.10 11.76
CA LEU A 263 25.28 -5.45 10.44
C LEU A 263 25.69 -4.39 9.43
N SER A 264 26.24 -4.81 8.30
CA SER A 264 26.32 -3.97 7.10
C SER A 264 24.97 -3.96 6.35
N ASN A 265 24.85 -3.12 5.33
CA ASN A 265 23.62 -3.04 4.54
C ASN A 265 23.28 -4.34 3.78
N HIS A 266 24.26 -5.22 3.61
CA HIS A 266 24.11 -6.51 2.92
C HIS A 266 23.93 -7.69 3.87
N ASP A 267 24.18 -7.49 5.17
CA ASP A 267 24.16 -8.58 6.13
C ASP A 267 22.74 -8.94 6.58
N LEU A 268 22.58 -10.20 6.89
CA LEU A 268 21.48 -10.77 7.63
C LEU A 268 22.02 -11.43 8.88
N ALA A 269 21.38 -11.24 10.03
CA ALA A 269 21.71 -12.00 11.23
C ALA A 269 20.57 -12.96 11.60
N LEU A 270 20.91 -14.20 11.90
CA LEU A 270 20.06 -15.12 12.63
C LEU A 270 20.44 -15.12 14.11
N VAL A 271 19.44 -15.08 14.97
CA VAL A 271 19.60 -15.10 16.41
C VAL A 271 18.80 -16.25 16.98
N GLY A 272 19.44 -17.25 17.53
CA GLY A 272 18.82 -18.39 18.19
C GLY A 272 18.92 -18.28 19.71
N ARG A 273 17.82 -18.62 20.40
CA ARG A 273 17.76 -18.65 21.85
C ARG A 273 17.27 -20.03 22.33
N GLY A 274 17.53 -20.36 23.61
CA GLY A 274 17.18 -21.65 24.18
C GLY A 274 17.75 -22.82 23.35
N ALA A 275 16.91 -23.77 22.97
CA ALA A 275 17.32 -24.92 22.13
C ALA A 275 17.90 -24.51 20.77
N ASN A 276 17.41 -23.40 20.19
CA ASN A 276 17.90 -22.91 18.92
C ASN A 276 19.28 -22.22 19.01
N ARG A 277 19.72 -21.87 20.21
CA ARG A 277 21.08 -21.38 20.44
C ARG A 277 22.12 -22.44 20.08
N GLU A 278 21.92 -23.68 20.55
CA GLU A 278 22.81 -24.80 20.26
C GLU A 278 22.77 -25.19 18.78
N LEU A 279 21.58 -25.13 18.17
CA LEU A 279 21.39 -25.39 16.74
C LEU A 279 22.25 -24.44 15.88
N LEU A 280 22.18 -23.14 16.15
CA LEU A 280 22.98 -22.14 15.40
C LEU A 280 24.47 -22.19 15.75
N ALA A 281 24.84 -22.60 16.99
CA ALA A 281 26.23 -22.78 17.40
C ALA A 281 26.97 -23.88 16.64
N GLY A 282 26.24 -24.78 15.99
CA GLY A 282 26.81 -25.80 15.11
C GLY A 282 27.35 -25.30 13.78
N LEU A 283 27.03 -24.06 13.39
CA LEU A 283 27.52 -23.44 12.16
C LEU A 283 28.97 -22.93 12.33
N ALA A 284 29.66 -22.75 11.20
CA ALA A 284 30.98 -22.18 11.11
C ALA A 284 31.10 -21.25 9.89
N GLU A 285 32.07 -20.35 9.91
CA GLU A 285 32.39 -19.49 8.76
C GLU A 285 32.55 -20.29 7.49
N GLY A 286 31.90 -19.85 6.40
CA GLY A 286 31.87 -20.51 5.10
C GLY A 286 30.75 -21.54 4.93
N ASP A 287 30.05 -21.92 5.99
CA ASP A 287 28.85 -22.78 5.86
C ASP A 287 27.75 -22.07 5.06
N LYS A 288 26.94 -22.86 4.37
CA LYS A 288 25.77 -22.35 3.66
C LYS A 288 24.50 -22.53 4.48
N VAL A 289 23.69 -21.47 4.52
CA VAL A 289 22.36 -21.45 5.13
C VAL A 289 21.35 -21.08 4.05
N THR A 290 20.36 -21.91 3.85
CA THR A 290 19.27 -21.62 2.91
C THR A 290 18.07 -21.08 3.69
N MET A 291 17.42 -20.05 3.14
CA MET A 291 16.20 -19.44 3.69
C MET A 291 15.12 -19.43 2.61
N LYS A 292 13.87 -19.60 3.03
CA LYS A 292 12.70 -19.44 2.18
C LYS A 292 11.58 -18.74 2.91
N TYR A 293 11.02 -17.71 2.25
CA TYR A 293 9.73 -17.13 2.61
C TYR A 293 8.65 -17.86 1.79
N SER A 294 7.73 -18.52 2.45
CA SER A 294 6.64 -19.23 1.77
C SER A 294 5.34 -18.50 1.97
N TRP A 295 4.59 -18.33 0.89
CA TRP A 295 3.29 -17.67 0.86
C TRP A 295 2.27 -18.64 0.30
N THR A 296 1.19 -18.88 1.03
CA THR A 296 0.08 -19.69 0.56
C THR A 296 -1.20 -18.90 0.75
N PHE A 297 -1.76 -18.42 -0.34
CA PHE A 297 -3.08 -17.79 -0.36
C PHE A 297 -4.15 -18.85 -0.51
N ASN A 298 -5.25 -18.70 0.22
CA ASN A 298 -6.38 -19.62 0.28
C ASN A 298 -5.96 -21.05 0.67
N PRO A 299 -5.20 -21.24 1.76
CA PRO A 299 -4.64 -22.53 2.13
C PRO A 299 -5.75 -23.58 2.31
N GLY A 300 -5.62 -24.71 1.58
CA GLY A 300 -6.58 -25.81 1.61
C GLY A 300 -7.84 -25.58 0.79
N GLU A 301 -7.94 -24.52 -0.02
CA GLU A 301 -9.06 -24.26 -0.92
C GLU A 301 -8.72 -24.62 -2.37
N ALA A 302 -9.74 -24.76 -3.24
CA ALA A 302 -9.52 -25.11 -4.64
C ALA A 302 -8.75 -24.06 -5.45
N ASN A 303 -8.74 -22.82 -4.97
CA ASN A 303 -8.02 -21.68 -5.55
C ASN A 303 -6.75 -21.33 -4.76
N GLU A 304 -6.17 -22.30 -4.05
CA GLU A 304 -4.87 -22.14 -3.39
C GLU A 304 -3.78 -21.74 -4.38
N VAL A 305 -3.02 -20.70 -4.05
CA VAL A 305 -1.88 -20.25 -4.86
C VAL A 305 -0.67 -19.91 -3.99
N THR A 306 0.53 -20.12 -4.52
CA THR A 306 1.82 -19.84 -3.87
C THR A 306 2.65 -18.89 -4.74
N PRO A 307 2.31 -17.59 -4.77
CA PRO A 307 2.98 -16.63 -5.65
C PRO A 307 4.39 -16.29 -5.17
N LEU A 308 5.20 -15.80 -6.09
CA LEU A 308 6.46 -15.11 -5.80
C LEU A 308 6.15 -13.67 -5.43
N VAL A 309 6.03 -13.40 -4.14
CA VAL A 309 5.60 -12.09 -3.63
C VAL A 309 6.77 -11.10 -3.66
N GLU A 310 6.58 -9.96 -4.33
CA GLU A 310 7.58 -8.89 -4.39
C GLU A 310 7.37 -7.86 -3.27
N ASN A 311 6.13 -7.40 -3.09
CA ASN A 311 5.75 -6.45 -2.03
C ASN A 311 4.48 -6.91 -1.33
N ALA A 312 4.41 -6.73 -0.01
CA ALA A 312 3.23 -7.07 0.78
C ALA A 312 3.07 -6.18 2.00
N VAL A 313 1.80 -5.97 2.37
CA VAL A 313 1.38 -5.33 3.63
C VAL A 313 0.23 -6.14 4.24
N GLY A 314 0.15 -6.14 5.57
CA GLY A 314 -0.90 -6.84 6.29
C GLY A 314 -1.88 -5.87 6.94
N GLY A 315 -3.17 -6.02 6.60
CA GLY A 315 -4.26 -5.28 7.22
C GLY A 315 -4.70 -5.87 8.57
N ASN A 316 -5.84 -5.39 9.08
CA ASN A 316 -6.46 -6.02 10.23
C ASN A 316 -7.37 -7.17 9.81
N ALA A 317 -8.07 -7.08 8.68
CA ALA A 317 -9.00 -8.09 8.21
C ALA A 317 -9.24 -8.04 6.70
N LEU A 318 -9.55 -9.18 6.13
CA LEU A 318 -10.14 -9.30 4.81
C LEU A 318 -11.64 -8.99 4.92
N VAL A 319 -12.07 -7.85 4.41
CA VAL A 319 -13.45 -7.35 4.58
C VAL A 319 -14.35 -7.60 3.39
N MET A 320 -13.78 -7.90 2.21
CA MET A 320 -14.52 -8.36 1.02
C MET A 320 -13.75 -9.46 0.31
N ARG A 321 -14.46 -10.50 -0.12
CA ARG A 321 -13.90 -11.65 -0.83
C ARG A 321 -14.83 -12.10 -1.97
N ASN A 322 -14.30 -12.18 -3.18
CA ASN A 322 -15.06 -12.54 -4.38
C ASN A 322 -16.33 -11.68 -4.59
N GLY A 323 -16.24 -10.38 -4.26
CA GLY A 323 -17.34 -9.43 -4.34
C GLY A 323 -18.37 -9.54 -3.21
N GLU A 324 -18.15 -10.39 -2.20
CA GLU A 324 -19.05 -10.56 -1.07
C GLU A 324 -18.41 -10.08 0.24
N LEU A 325 -19.21 -9.47 1.09
CA LEU A 325 -18.78 -8.99 2.40
C LEU A 325 -18.45 -10.16 3.32
N THR A 326 -17.33 -10.08 4.01
CA THR A 326 -16.94 -11.10 5.01
C THR A 326 -17.56 -10.81 6.38
N PRO A 327 -17.68 -11.82 7.28
CA PRO A 327 -18.15 -11.62 8.64
C PRO A 327 -17.32 -10.62 9.45
N HIS A 328 -16.06 -10.34 9.07
CA HIS A 328 -15.18 -9.39 9.75
C HIS A 328 -15.76 -7.97 9.77
N ASN A 329 -16.62 -7.60 8.79
CA ASN A 329 -17.30 -6.29 8.80
C ASN A 329 -18.19 -6.09 10.02
N TYR A 330 -18.75 -7.18 10.57
CA TYR A 330 -19.78 -7.13 11.60
C TYR A 330 -19.28 -7.62 12.96
N ASN A 331 -18.39 -8.60 12.97
CA ASN A 331 -17.95 -9.28 14.19
C ASN A 331 -16.86 -8.52 14.95
N GLU A 332 -16.21 -7.56 14.29
CA GLU A 332 -15.14 -6.75 14.87
C GLU A 332 -15.60 -5.32 15.06
N SER A 333 -15.50 -4.82 16.30
CA SER A 333 -15.95 -3.47 16.65
C SER A 333 -15.21 -2.39 15.85
N TYR A 334 -13.92 -2.61 15.54
CA TYR A 334 -13.13 -1.69 14.73
C TYR A 334 -13.70 -1.57 13.30
N ASN A 335 -14.18 -2.65 12.71
CA ASN A 335 -14.71 -2.66 11.35
C ASN A 335 -16.15 -2.16 11.28
N SER A 336 -16.98 -2.48 12.28
CA SER A 336 -18.39 -2.05 12.34
C SER A 336 -18.59 -0.59 12.78
N GLN A 337 -17.60 0.03 13.41
CA GLN A 337 -17.68 1.44 13.81
C GLN A 337 -17.39 2.40 12.66
N VAL A 338 -17.83 3.65 12.84
CA VAL A 338 -17.67 4.73 11.86
C VAL A 338 -16.34 5.45 12.07
N TYR A 339 -15.40 5.26 11.12
CA TYR A 339 -14.11 5.93 11.06
C TYR A 339 -13.86 6.52 9.66
N SER A 340 -12.84 7.38 9.51
CA SER A 340 -12.15 7.49 8.22
C SER A 340 -11.54 6.13 7.90
N ARG A 341 -11.42 5.77 6.63
CA ARG A 341 -10.99 4.42 6.25
C ARG A 341 -9.84 4.46 5.26
N THR A 342 -8.98 3.46 5.36
CA THR A 342 -8.03 3.08 4.32
C THR A 342 -8.24 1.61 4.00
N GLY A 343 -8.40 1.29 2.72
CA GLY A 343 -8.53 -0.08 2.24
C GLY A 343 -7.78 -0.28 0.94
N TYR A 344 -7.24 -1.48 0.77
CA TYR A 344 -6.65 -1.92 -0.49
C TYR A 344 -7.46 -3.08 -1.04
N GLY A 345 -7.84 -2.97 -2.30
CA GLY A 345 -8.61 -3.99 -2.98
C GLY A 345 -8.07 -4.30 -4.37
N CYS A 346 -8.51 -5.40 -4.97
CA CYS A 346 -8.17 -5.76 -6.33
C CYS A 346 -9.38 -6.22 -7.13
N SER A 347 -9.27 -6.14 -8.46
CA SER A 347 -10.18 -6.79 -9.41
C SER A 347 -10.10 -8.31 -9.28
N ALA A 348 -11.08 -9.02 -9.84
CA ALA A 348 -11.15 -10.48 -9.77
C ALA A 348 -9.97 -11.19 -10.44
N ASP A 349 -9.36 -10.58 -11.45
CA ASP A 349 -8.16 -11.08 -12.15
C ASP A 349 -6.84 -10.66 -11.48
N GLY A 350 -6.90 -9.85 -10.41
CA GLY A 350 -5.73 -9.33 -9.72
C GLY A 350 -4.91 -8.32 -10.53
N LYS A 351 -5.47 -7.72 -11.58
CA LYS A 351 -4.73 -6.78 -12.44
C LYS A 351 -5.04 -5.31 -12.19
N THR A 352 -6.08 -4.99 -11.41
CA THR A 352 -6.38 -3.62 -10.99
C THR A 352 -6.28 -3.51 -9.47
N LEU A 353 -5.46 -2.58 -8.99
CA LEU A 353 -5.42 -2.17 -7.58
C LEU A 353 -6.41 -1.03 -7.34
N TYR A 354 -7.11 -1.10 -6.21
CA TYR A 354 -7.93 -0.02 -5.66
C TYR A 354 -7.38 0.40 -4.31
N MET A 355 -6.83 1.61 -4.22
CA MET A 355 -6.44 2.24 -2.96
C MET A 355 -7.56 3.20 -2.57
N VAL A 356 -8.34 2.86 -1.56
CA VAL A 356 -9.55 3.59 -1.17
C VAL A 356 -9.32 4.29 0.16
N VAL A 357 -9.47 5.61 0.19
CA VAL A 357 -9.43 6.42 1.41
C VAL A 357 -10.72 7.22 1.54
N ILE A 358 -11.43 7.01 2.66
CA ILE A 358 -12.68 7.70 2.98
C ILE A 358 -12.47 8.64 4.16
N ASP A 359 -12.86 9.88 4.00
CA ASP A 359 -12.67 10.92 5.00
C ASP A 359 -13.65 10.80 6.18
N LYS A 360 -13.22 11.25 7.35
CA LYS A 360 -14.09 11.60 8.48
C LYS A 360 -13.66 12.95 9.02
N SER A 361 -14.16 14.02 8.41
CA SER A 361 -13.72 15.37 8.68
C SER A 361 -14.66 16.40 8.03
N SER A 362 -14.49 17.66 8.36
CA SER A 362 -15.13 18.78 7.63
C SER A 362 -14.12 19.41 6.70
N ASP A 363 -14.39 19.34 5.40
CA ASP A 363 -13.60 19.95 4.35
C ASP A 363 -14.28 21.27 3.90
N PRO A 364 -13.56 22.40 3.85
CA PRO A 364 -14.15 23.67 3.45
C PRO A 364 -14.55 23.72 1.98
N VAL A 365 -13.97 22.87 1.13
CA VAL A 365 -14.23 22.80 -0.32
C VAL A 365 -15.28 21.73 -0.62
N TYR A 366 -15.09 20.53 -0.08
CA TYR A 366 -15.92 19.34 -0.41
C TYR A 366 -16.97 19.03 0.66
N GLY A 367 -17.06 19.84 1.72
CA GLY A 367 -18.05 19.68 2.79
C GLY A 367 -17.70 18.55 3.78
N THR A 368 -18.65 18.26 4.67
CA THR A 368 -18.47 17.25 5.72
C THR A 368 -18.52 15.83 5.17
N SER A 369 -17.60 14.99 5.63
CA SER A 369 -17.61 13.54 5.46
C SER A 369 -17.77 12.90 6.84
N ALA A 370 -18.78 12.04 6.99
CA ALA A 370 -19.12 11.41 8.27
C ALA A 370 -18.20 10.24 8.63
N GLY A 371 -17.44 9.70 7.67
CA GLY A 371 -16.79 8.42 7.77
C GLY A 371 -17.78 7.27 7.63
N CYS A 372 -17.28 6.02 7.68
CA CYS A 372 -18.14 4.86 7.50
C CYS A 372 -17.57 3.60 8.19
N PRO A 373 -18.40 2.55 8.40
CA PRO A 373 -17.92 1.20 8.67
C PRO A 373 -17.28 0.60 7.41
N THR A 374 -16.51 -0.48 7.55
CA THR A 374 -15.83 -1.14 6.42
C THR A 374 -16.79 -1.68 5.37
N GLU A 375 -17.99 -2.12 5.78
CA GLU A 375 -19.05 -2.54 4.86
C GLU A 375 -19.31 -1.51 3.76
N ILE A 376 -19.49 -0.25 4.13
CA ILE A 376 -19.76 0.84 3.16
C ILE A 376 -18.54 1.08 2.26
N MET A 377 -17.33 1.05 2.79
CA MET A 377 -16.11 1.12 1.98
C MET A 377 -16.06 0.00 0.94
N CYS A 378 -16.40 -1.23 1.34
CA CYS A 378 -16.44 -2.38 0.44
C CYS A 378 -17.48 -2.22 -0.67
N LEU A 379 -18.69 -1.74 -0.35
CA LEU A 379 -19.76 -1.53 -1.34
C LEU A 379 -19.36 -0.47 -2.37
N ILE A 380 -18.69 0.61 -1.92
CA ILE A 380 -18.15 1.64 -2.81
C ILE A 380 -17.04 1.04 -3.71
N ALA A 381 -16.11 0.29 -3.14
CA ALA A 381 -15.06 -0.37 -3.92
C ALA A 381 -15.62 -1.39 -4.92
N LYS A 382 -16.63 -2.19 -4.52
CA LYS A 382 -17.35 -3.14 -5.40
C LYS A 382 -18.01 -2.43 -6.57
N HIS A 383 -18.62 -1.26 -6.33
CA HIS A 383 -19.23 -0.42 -7.39
C HIS A 383 -18.20 -0.02 -8.45
N LEU A 384 -16.92 0.16 -8.06
CA LEU A 384 -15.81 0.47 -8.96
C LEU A 384 -15.18 -0.77 -9.61
N GLY A 385 -15.64 -1.99 -9.30
CA GLY A 385 -15.13 -3.24 -9.87
C GLY A 385 -14.18 -4.04 -8.98
N CYS A 386 -14.00 -3.64 -7.71
CA CYS A 386 -13.20 -4.37 -6.75
C CYS A 386 -13.88 -5.69 -6.35
N ALA A 387 -13.11 -6.78 -6.29
CA ALA A 387 -13.60 -8.11 -5.91
C ALA A 387 -13.13 -8.55 -4.52
N ASN A 388 -11.87 -8.26 -4.16
CA ASN A 388 -11.31 -8.57 -2.85
C ASN A 388 -10.77 -7.31 -2.19
N MET A 389 -10.96 -7.15 -0.87
CA MET A 389 -10.49 -5.97 -0.15
C MET A 389 -10.10 -6.30 1.28
N ALA A 390 -8.99 -5.74 1.72
CA ALA A 390 -8.56 -5.73 3.12
C ALA A 390 -8.62 -4.32 3.71
N ASN A 391 -9.00 -4.22 5.01
CA ASN A 391 -9.02 -2.98 5.77
C ASN A 391 -7.69 -2.77 6.49
N PHE A 392 -7.27 -1.51 6.57
CA PHE A 392 -5.99 -1.08 7.14
C PHE A 392 -6.17 -0.07 8.27
N ASP A 393 -5.05 0.52 8.71
CA ASP A 393 -5.09 1.52 9.77
C ASP A 393 -5.87 2.75 9.31
N ALA A 394 -6.76 3.19 10.16
CA ALA A 394 -7.80 4.18 9.89
C ALA A 394 -7.73 5.36 10.89
N GLY A 395 -8.75 6.18 10.94
CA GLY A 395 -8.78 7.33 11.84
C GLY A 395 -7.75 8.37 11.43
N GLY A 396 -6.91 8.81 12.37
CA GLY A 396 -5.88 9.81 12.10
C GLY A 396 -4.81 9.37 11.11
N SER A 397 -4.68 8.05 10.86
CA SER A 397 -3.70 7.50 9.90
C SER A 397 -4.21 7.47 8.46
N ALA A 398 -5.54 7.60 8.24
CA ALA A 398 -6.11 7.50 6.90
C ALA A 398 -5.68 8.70 6.04
N GLU A 399 -4.76 8.44 5.12
CA GLU A 399 -4.23 9.47 4.22
C GLU A 399 -3.93 8.90 2.83
N LEU A 400 -4.20 9.71 1.80
CA LEU A 400 -3.88 9.46 0.41
C LEU A 400 -3.04 10.61 -0.12
N MET A 401 -1.86 10.28 -0.60
CA MET A 401 -0.97 11.20 -1.32
C MET A 401 -1.16 10.98 -2.82
N VAL A 402 -1.27 12.07 -3.57
CA VAL A 402 -1.21 12.10 -5.04
C VAL A 402 -0.26 13.23 -5.43
N ASN A 403 0.69 12.95 -6.32
CA ASN A 403 1.64 13.96 -6.82
C ASN A 403 2.32 14.76 -5.69
N ASN A 404 2.83 14.06 -4.68
CA ASN A 404 3.52 14.63 -3.52
C ASN A 404 2.66 15.55 -2.63
N ALA A 405 1.34 15.49 -2.72
CA ALA A 405 0.40 16.21 -1.87
C ALA A 405 -0.63 15.27 -1.25
N ILE A 406 -1.00 15.47 0.02
CA ILE A 406 -2.13 14.77 0.62
C ILE A 406 -3.41 15.37 0.06
N VAL A 407 -4.21 14.52 -0.61
CA VAL A 407 -5.41 14.95 -1.34
C VAL A 407 -6.70 14.77 -0.55
N ASN A 408 -6.73 13.88 0.43
CA ASN A 408 -7.88 13.72 1.31
C ASN A 408 -7.83 14.68 2.51
N LYS A 409 -8.96 14.91 3.18
CA LYS A 409 -9.01 15.66 4.42
C LYS A 409 -8.82 14.72 5.61
N THR A 410 -7.65 14.78 6.22
CA THR A 410 -7.31 13.95 7.38
C THR A 410 -8.21 14.28 8.58
N THR A 411 -8.46 13.28 9.42
CA THR A 411 -9.23 13.46 10.68
C THR A 411 -8.49 14.36 11.67
N GLU A 412 -7.16 14.33 11.65
CA GLU A 412 -6.29 15.19 12.45
C GLU A 412 -5.99 16.50 11.71
N ALA A 413 -5.53 17.51 12.45
CA ALA A 413 -5.21 18.83 11.92
C ALA A 413 -4.09 18.79 10.85
N SER A 414 -3.22 17.80 10.93
CA SER A 414 -2.16 17.52 9.95
C SER A 414 -2.05 16.03 9.66
N PRO A 415 -1.56 15.65 8.47
CA PRO A 415 -1.29 14.24 8.14
C PRO A 415 -0.36 13.61 9.18
N ARG A 416 -0.69 12.38 9.58
CA ARG A 416 0.08 11.61 10.57
C ARG A 416 1.30 10.98 9.92
N ALA A 417 2.43 10.94 10.63
CA ALA A 417 3.54 10.08 10.25
C ALA A 417 3.15 8.62 10.50
N VAL A 418 3.32 7.74 9.50
CA VAL A 418 2.93 6.33 9.50
C VAL A 418 4.13 5.41 9.41
N ALA A 419 3.99 4.16 9.83
CA ALA A 419 5.09 3.20 9.81
C ALA A 419 5.42 2.71 8.41
N ASN A 420 4.40 2.46 7.59
CA ASN A 420 4.52 2.09 6.19
C ASN A 420 3.27 2.47 5.39
N GLY A 421 3.34 2.26 4.09
CA GLY A 421 2.26 2.41 3.14
C GLY A 421 2.58 1.67 1.84
N TRP A 422 1.65 1.65 0.91
CA TRP A 422 1.93 1.31 -0.48
C TRP A 422 2.07 2.57 -1.31
N MET A 423 3.10 2.60 -2.16
CA MET A 423 3.41 3.71 -3.05
C MET A 423 3.47 3.21 -4.49
N ILE A 424 2.85 3.97 -5.36
CA ILE A 424 2.84 3.72 -6.80
C ILE A 424 3.90 4.61 -7.44
N PHE A 425 4.74 4.00 -8.26
CA PHE A 425 5.79 4.69 -8.99
C PHE A 425 5.55 4.62 -10.50
N SER A 426 5.93 5.68 -11.19
CA SER A 426 6.15 5.66 -12.63
C SER A 426 7.60 5.30 -12.93
N THR A 427 7.77 4.30 -13.80
CA THR A 427 9.06 3.91 -14.38
C THR A 427 9.18 4.32 -15.86
N ALA A 428 8.25 5.15 -16.33
CA ALA A 428 8.27 5.66 -17.69
C ALA A 428 9.50 6.53 -17.96
N PRO A 429 10.06 6.51 -19.18
CA PRO A 429 11.11 7.44 -19.60
C PRO A 429 10.69 8.89 -19.37
N GLU A 430 11.63 9.70 -18.85
CA GLU A 430 11.37 11.10 -18.47
C GLU A 430 11.72 12.12 -19.55
N ASP A 431 12.38 11.70 -20.60
CA ASP A 431 12.86 12.55 -21.70
C ASP A 431 11.83 12.73 -22.84
N ASP A 432 10.69 12.04 -22.79
CA ASP A 432 9.61 12.16 -23.76
C ASP A 432 8.62 13.26 -23.36
N ASN A 433 8.76 14.43 -23.97
CA ASN A 433 7.87 15.57 -23.78
C ASN A 433 6.92 15.80 -24.96
N ASP A 434 6.79 14.84 -25.88
CA ASP A 434 5.83 14.90 -26.98
C ASP A 434 4.41 14.64 -26.46
N VAL A 435 3.50 15.59 -26.71
CA VAL A 435 2.08 15.45 -26.32
C VAL A 435 1.44 14.38 -27.19
N ALA A 436 0.98 13.30 -26.56
CA ALA A 436 0.27 12.20 -27.20
C ALA A 436 -1.24 12.23 -26.92
N ARG A 437 -1.66 12.76 -25.75
CA ARG A 437 -3.06 12.81 -25.33
C ARG A 437 -3.32 14.03 -24.45
N LEU A 438 -4.54 14.55 -24.53
CA LEU A 438 -5.06 15.59 -23.65
C LEU A 438 -6.28 15.07 -22.90
N GLU A 439 -6.48 15.54 -21.66
CA GLU A 439 -7.60 15.19 -20.79
C GLU A 439 -8.00 16.41 -19.95
N PHE A 440 -9.28 16.53 -19.61
CA PHE A 440 -9.69 17.55 -18.64
C PHE A 440 -9.29 17.17 -17.24
N SER A 441 -8.87 18.16 -16.45
CA SER A 441 -8.54 17.95 -15.01
C SER A 441 -9.78 17.59 -14.19
N ASP A 442 -10.90 18.22 -14.50
CA ASP A 442 -12.16 18.03 -13.77
C ASP A 442 -13.09 17.12 -14.56
N TYR A 443 -13.79 16.24 -13.88
CA TYR A 443 -14.75 15.30 -14.50
C TYR A 443 -16.02 16.01 -14.97
N THR A 444 -16.47 17.02 -14.21
CA THR A 444 -17.64 17.85 -14.53
C THR A 444 -17.30 19.33 -14.47
N LEU A 445 -17.86 20.11 -15.40
CA LEU A 445 -17.80 21.56 -15.40
C LEU A 445 -19.20 22.14 -15.12
N GLU A 446 -19.42 22.62 -13.91
CA GLU A 446 -20.66 23.35 -13.57
C GLU A 446 -20.46 24.84 -13.88
N GLN A 447 -21.19 25.35 -14.86
CA GLN A 447 -21.06 26.73 -15.30
C GLN A 447 -22.44 27.37 -15.52
N PRO A 448 -22.69 28.59 -14.99
CA PRO A 448 -23.90 29.33 -15.27
C PRO A 448 -24.06 29.65 -16.77
N ILE A 449 -25.30 29.66 -17.26
CA ILE A 449 -25.58 30.06 -18.64
C ILE A 449 -25.00 31.44 -18.98
N TYR A 450 -24.53 31.61 -20.20
CA TYR A 450 -23.93 32.85 -20.75
C TYR A 450 -22.64 33.30 -20.04
N THR A 451 -22.02 32.46 -19.24
CA THR A 451 -20.69 32.72 -18.69
C THR A 451 -19.61 31.99 -19.51
N SER A 452 -18.38 32.39 -19.35
CA SER A 452 -17.23 31.79 -20.01
C SER A 452 -16.25 31.19 -19.01
N SER A 453 -15.60 30.09 -19.38
CA SER A 453 -14.50 29.48 -18.63
C SER A 453 -13.46 28.86 -19.56
N ALA A 454 -12.24 28.77 -19.08
CA ALA A 454 -11.20 27.97 -19.70
C ALA A 454 -10.94 26.75 -18.81
N PRO A 455 -11.30 25.54 -19.25
CA PRO A 455 -11.05 24.33 -18.44
C PRO A 455 -9.54 24.09 -18.33
N VAL A 456 -9.14 23.48 -17.23
CA VAL A 456 -7.76 23.02 -17.03
C VAL A 456 -7.59 21.71 -17.82
N VAL A 457 -6.53 21.67 -18.64
CA VAL A 457 -6.23 20.52 -19.51
C VAL A 457 -4.88 19.95 -19.13
N ILE A 458 -4.83 18.63 -18.95
CA ILE A 458 -3.63 17.87 -18.64
C ILE A 458 -3.08 17.26 -19.94
N ALA A 459 -1.79 17.41 -20.17
CA ALA A 459 -1.10 16.81 -21.32
C ALA A 459 -0.29 15.58 -20.87
N TYR A 460 -0.38 14.51 -21.66
CA TYR A 460 0.31 13.26 -21.44
C TYR A 460 1.19 12.88 -22.63
N ASN A 461 2.33 12.24 -22.34
CA ASN A 461 3.12 11.58 -23.36
C ASN A 461 2.55 10.21 -23.75
N LYS A 462 3.19 9.52 -24.69
CA LYS A 462 2.77 8.17 -25.16
C LYS A 462 2.85 7.08 -24.11
N TYR A 463 3.58 7.31 -23.01
CA TYR A 463 3.68 6.38 -21.88
C TYR A 463 2.60 6.63 -20.80
N GLY A 464 1.72 7.62 -21.00
CA GLY A 464 0.74 8.04 -20.03
C GLY A 464 1.32 8.83 -18.85
N ALA A 465 2.57 9.25 -18.94
CA ALA A 465 3.15 10.15 -17.96
C ALA A 465 2.66 11.59 -18.23
N VAL A 466 2.36 12.32 -17.14
CA VAL A 466 1.94 13.72 -17.24
C VAL A 466 3.13 14.59 -17.62
N ILE A 467 2.97 15.39 -18.67
CA ILE A 467 3.94 16.38 -19.13
C ILE A 467 3.63 17.75 -18.53
N ASP A 468 2.33 18.13 -18.52
CA ASP A 468 1.87 19.43 -18.06
C ASP A 468 0.47 19.29 -17.45
N TYR A 469 0.29 19.78 -16.22
CA TYR A 469 -0.99 19.78 -15.50
C TYR A 469 -1.90 20.97 -15.86
N ASP A 470 -1.41 21.93 -16.63
CA ASP A 470 -2.15 23.12 -17.04
C ASP A 470 -1.78 23.54 -18.46
N PHE A 471 -1.84 22.55 -19.38
CA PHE A 471 -1.45 22.73 -20.78
C PHE A 471 -2.31 23.77 -21.48
N LYS A 472 -1.68 24.67 -22.29
CA LYS A 472 -2.35 25.84 -22.89
C LYS A 472 -2.46 25.81 -24.39
N ASP A 473 -1.71 24.97 -25.10
CA ASP A 473 -1.69 24.93 -26.57
C ASP A 473 -2.72 23.92 -27.13
N PHE A 474 -4.01 24.18 -26.87
CA PHE A 474 -5.12 23.36 -27.33
C PHE A 474 -6.29 24.21 -27.88
N THR A 475 -7.20 23.56 -28.56
CA THR A 475 -8.46 24.14 -29.03
C THR A 475 -9.62 23.30 -28.57
N LEU A 476 -10.65 23.95 -28.03
CA LEU A 476 -11.89 23.30 -27.57
C LEU A 476 -12.88 23.16 -28.74
N SER A 477 -13.70 22.11 -28.65
CA SER A 477 -14.93 21.99 -29.42
C SER A 477 -16.06 21.51 -28.48
N CYS A 478 -17.28 21.92 -28.74
CA CYS A 478 -18.45 21.51 -27.97
C CYS A 478 -19.65 21.29 -28.88
N ASP A 479 -20.70 20.64 -28.35
CA ASP A 479 -21.97 20.61 -29.02
C ASP A 479 -22.54 22.04 -29.13
N PRO A 480 -22.90 22.53 -30.32
CA PRO A 480 -23.48 23.85 -30.50
C PRO A 480 -24.77 24.08 -29.71
N ALA A 481 -25.47 23.02 -29.29
CA ALA A 481 -26.68 23.10 -28.48
C ALA A 481 -26.41 23.62 -27.07
N ILE A 482 -25.21 23.34 -26.51
CA ILE A 482 -24.84 23.69 -25.13
C ILE A 482 -24.00 24.98 -25.04
N GLY A 483 -23.39 25.41 -26.13
CA GLY A 483 -22.55 26.61 -26.11
C GLY A 483 -21.67 26.79 -27.36
N THR A 484 -20.70 27.66 -27.24
CA THR A 484 -19.69 27.91 -28.27
C THR A 484 -18.28 27.88 -27.70
N CYS A 485 -17.31 27.57 -28.54
CA CYS A 485 -15.90 27.61 -28.16
C CYS A 485 -15.16 28.67 -28.97
N ASP A 486 -14.29 29.43 -28.33
CA ASP A 486 -13.36 30.38 -28.94
C ASP A 486 -11.94 30.06 -28.44
N GLY A 487 -11.16 29.37 -29.27
CA GLY A 487 -9.86 28.84 -28.85
C GLY A 487 -9.97 27.84 -27.70
N SER A 488 -9.41 28.20 -26.55
CA SER A 488 -9.44 27.41 -25.31
C SER A 488 -10.56 27.81 -24.34
N VAL A 489 -11.46 28.71 -24.74
CA VAL A 489 -12.55 29.23 -23.92
C VAL A 489 -13.89 28.62 -24.34
N PHE A 490 -14.64 28.07 -23.40
CA PHE A 490 -16.03 27.64 -23.55
C PHE A 490 -16.95 28.74 -23.07
N VAL A 491 -17.99 29.05 -23.85
CA VAL A 491 -19.07 29.98 -23.49
C VAL A 491 -20.38 29.19 -23.45
N ALA A 492 -20.97 29.10 -22.24
CA ALA A 492 -22.19 28.34 -22.04
C ALA A 492 -23.40 28.98 -22.75
N GLY A 493 -24.19 28.18 -23.43
CA GLY A 493 -25.45 28.57 -24.04
C GLY A 493 -26.61 28.65 -23.03
N ALA A 494 -27.84 28.68 -23.53
CA ALA A 494 -29.06 28.72 -22.72
C ALA A 494 -29.54 27.31 -22.32
N THR A 495 -29.04 26.27 -22.97
CA THR A 495 -29.49 24.88 -22.78
C THR A 495 -28.46 24.12 -21.94
N PRO A 496 -28.87 23.46 -20.85
CA PRO A 496 -28.02 22.54 -20.11
C PRO A 496 -27.56 21.40 -21.02
N GLY A 497 -26.31 20.94 -20.82
CA GLY A 497 -25.72 19.84 -21.57
C GLY A 497 -25.02 18.84 -20.68
#